data_87ff13ba988a05892d034c0421a5fb7f
#
_entry.id   87ff13ba988a05892d034c0421a5fb7f
#
_cell.length_a   1.000
_cell.length_b   1.000
_cell.length_c   1.000
_cell.angle_alpha   90.00
_cell.angle_beta   90.00
_cell.angle_gamma   90.00
#
_symmetry.space_group_name_H-M   'P 1'
#
loop_
_entity.id
_entity.type
_entity.pdbx_description
1 polymer ?
#
loop_
_entity_poly.entity_id
_entity_poly.type
_entity_poly.pdbx_seq_one_letter_code
_entity_poly.pdbx_strand_id
1 'polypeptide(L)'
;MTDTERTVASTAGAIGVSARDWGWRHASRKDFALRHVDFDIRPGERVLLLGASGAGKSTLMSGLAGVLGGDDEGEQEGELLVGGVDARSARGMCGLVLQDPDAQTILERVGDDVAFGCENLNLPKDEIWKRVRESLDIVGLDYMGFEHSTRKLSGGQRQRLALAGALAMHPGLLLLDEPTANLDPDGVRQVHDAVRHVIERTHETLVVVEHHIDVWLDLVDRVIVLGKPDAVHHVGGVLADGTPDEVFGRYGDLLAESGAWVPGRAIADHTKAHAMDRMGDGADVRPETTARIRRERSRDTVLYTEDLSFGRAFALGEHINVAFHVGEVTALTGRNGVGKSTLALTLAGLLKPLAGRVCVADAMVPERRENNVFTWKSGDLLGRIGMVFQEPEHQFVTSSVRDEVAVGPRSMGRTQEEAYAIADGMLGRMHLERFAKANPFTLSGGEKRRLSVASMLAAAPKVLVMDEPTFGQDYATWNEMVRLIAMVRDEGSAVIMVTHDDALVKALGARVINVSEGER
;
A
#
# COMPACT_ATOMS: atom_id res chain seq x y z
N MET A 1 -34.33 -21.32 30.99
CA MET A 1 -34.31 -19.90 30.60
C MET A 1 -33.85 -19.14 31.81
N THR A 2 -32.60 -18.92 31.93
CA THR A 2 -31.99 -18.16 33.05
C THR A 2 -31.32 -16.95 32.44
N ASP A 3 -31.84 -15.79 32.81
CA ASP A 3 -31.34 -14.44 32.58
C ASP A 3 -29.86 -14.32 32.98
N THR A 4 -28.97 -14.26 32.00
CA THR A 4 -27.60 -13.78 32.21
C THR A 4 -27.03 -13.20 30.91
N GLU A 5 -27.83 -12.52 30.10
CA GLU A 5 -27.31 -11.52 29.18
C GLU A 5 -27.07 -10.23 29.95
N ARG A 6 -25.93 -10.16 30.64
CA ARG A 6 -25.43 -8.89 31.14
C ARG A 6 -24.99 -8.06 29.95
N THR A 7 -25.81 -7.11 29.59
CA THR A 7 -25.44 -5.93 28.81
C THR A 7 -24.09 -5.41 29.34
N VAL A 8 -23.03 -5.59 28.57
CA VAL A 8 -21.74 -4.95 28.86
C VAL A 8 -21.98 -3.46 28.62
N ALA A 9 -22.18 -2.74 29.71
CA ALA A 9 -22.24 -1.30 29.67
C ALA A 9 -20.92 -0.79 29.12
N SER A 10 -20.96 0.02 28.05
CA SER A 10 -19.86 0.79 27.50
C SER A 10 -19.04 1.39 28.65
N THR A 11 -17.86 0.85 28.90
CA THR A 11 -16.93 1.39 29.89
C THR A 11 -16.29 2.63 29.27
N ALA A 12 -16.73 3.81 29.71
CA ALA A 12 -16.04 5.06 29.39
C ALA A 12 -14.68 5.08 30.09
N GLY A 13 -13.64 4.53 29.43
CA GLY A 13 -12.27 4.54 29.94
C GLY A 13 -11.36 3.54 29.23
N ALA A 14 -10.07 3.85 29.20
CA ALA A 14 -9.03 3.01 28.64
C ALA A 14 -9.01 1.61 29.29
N ILE A 15 -8.79 0.58 28.48
CA ILE A 15 -8.70 -0.82 28.94
C ILE A 15 -7.33 -1.41 28.59
N GLY A 16 -6.84 -2.31 29.47
CA GLY A 16 -5.60 -3.02 29.25
C GLY A 16 -5.79 -4.30 28.43
N VAL A 17 -4.67 -4.81 27.94
CA VAL A 17 -4.57 -6.06 27.17
C VAL A 17 -3.55 -6.97 27.83
N SER A 18 -3.80 -8.28 27.85
CA SER A 18 -2.84 -9.29 28.31
C SER A 18 -2.85 -10.50 27.38
N ALA A 19 -1.68 -10.90 26.92
CA ALA A 19 -1.45 -12.14 26.19
C ALA A 19 -0.53 -13.07 27.00
N ARG A 20 -0.87 -14.36 27.08
CA ARG A 20 -0.09 -15.37 27.80
C ARG A 20 0.02 -16.62 26.95
N ASP A 21 1.23 -16.89 26.48
CA ASP A 21 1.54 -18.02 25.59
C ASP A 21 0.52 -18.13 24.42
N TRP A 22 0.06 -16.96 23.95
CA TRP A 22 -1.02 -16.91 22.97
C TRP A 22 -0.54 -17.28 21.58
N GLY A 23 -1.36 -18.08 20.88
CA GLY A 23 -1.13 -18.44 19.50
C GLY A 23 -2.43 -18.65 18.75
N TRP A 24 -2.36 -18.50 17.42
CA TRP A 24 -3.49 -18.74 16.51
C TRP A 24 -3.06 -19.46 15.25
N ARG A 25 -3.80 -20.52 14.88
CA ARG A 25 -3.65 -21.24 13.62
C ARG A 25 -4.98 -21.24 12.87
N HIS A 26 -4.98 -20.66 11.66
CA HIS A 26 -6.17 -20.69 10.80
C HIS A 26 -6.48 -22.11 10.34
N ALA A 27 -7.77 -22.51 10.29
CA ALA A 27 -8.22 -23.86 9.92
C ALA A 27 -7.71 -24.32 8.54
N SER A 28 -7.54 -23.39 7.60
CA SER A 28 -7.01 -23.66 6.25
C SER A 28 -5.48 -23.82 6.19
N ARG A 29 -4.76 -23.62 7.31
CA ARG A 29 -3.30 -23.65 7.36
C ARG A 29 -2.77 -24.73 8.30
N LYS A 30 -1.59 -25.28 7.96
CA LYS A 30 -0.89 -26.26 8.80
C LYS A 30 -0.10 -25.60 9.92
N ASP A 31 0.48 -24.44 9.64
CA ASP A 31 1.36 -23.73 10.55
C ASP A 31 0.59 -22.62 11.28
N PHE A 32 1.02 -22.33 12.50
CA PHE A 32 0.52 -21.21 13.29
C PHE A 32 0.89 -19.87 12.62
N ALA A 33 -0.05 -18.95 12.60
CA ALA A 33 0.20 -17.57 12.19
C ALA A 33 1.00 -16.81 13.27
N LEU A 34 0.71 -17.14 14.54
CA LEU A 34 1.39 -16.63 15.74
C LEU A 34 1.48 -17.74 16.77
N ARG A 35 2.54 -17.74 17.59
CA ARG A 35 2.72 -18.67 18.70
C ARG A 35 3.62 -18.07 19.76
N HIS A 36 3.40 -18.42 21.04
CA HIS A 36 4.20 -18.00 22.19
C HIS A 36 4.26 -16.47 22.32
N VAL A 37 3.11 -15.80 22.20
CA VAL A 37 3.01 -14.34 22.33
C VAL A 37 2.70 -14.01 23.79
N ASP A 38 3.62 -13.27 24.43
CA ASP A 38 3.51 -12.81 25.82
C ASP A 38 3.73 -11.31 25.89
N PHE A 39 2.74 -10.55 26.32
CA PHE A 39 2.85 -9.12 26.64
C PHE A 39 1.69 -8.63 27.50
N ASP A 40 1.88 -7.48 28.15
CA ASP A 40 0.84 -6.70 28.80
C ASP A 40 0.84 -5.28 28.26
N ILE A 41 -0.33 -4.74 27.90
CA ILE A 41 -0.52 -3.33 27.55
C ILE A 41 -1.37 -2.70 28.66
N ARG A 42 -0.88 -1.60 29.22
CA ARG A 42 -1.57 -0.89 30.29
C ARG A 42 -2.70 -0.04 29.73
N PRO A 43 -3.77 0.22 30.51
CA PRO A 43 -4.78 1.18 30.10
C PRO A 43 -4.17 2.54 29.74
N GLY A 44 -4.53 3.08 28.56
CA GLY A 44 -4.03 4.36 28.06
C GLY A 44 -2.63 4.32 27.43
N GLU A 45 -1.97 3.16 27.39
CA GLU A 45 -0.67 3.00 26.73
C GLU A 45 -0.84 3.03 25.20
N ARG A 46 0.11 3.65 24.50
CA ARG A 46 0.11 3.78 23.03
C ARG A 46 1.22 2.94 22.45
N VAL A 47 0.86 1.87 21.76
CA VAL A 47 1.77 0.82 21.32
C VAL A 47 1.85 0.78 19.80
N LEU A 48 3.09 0.81 19.26
CA LEU A 48 3.38 0.49 17.87
C LEU A 48 3.72 -0.99 17.76
N LEU A 49 2.95 -1.73 16.98
CA LEU A 49 3.15 -3.15 16.73
C LEU A 49 3.89 -3.35 15.41
N LEU A 50 5.11 -3.85 15.49
CA LEU A 50 5.98 -4.09 14.35
C LEU A 50 6.20 -5.58 14.09
N GLY A 51 6.78 -5.89 12.96
CA GLY A 51 7.18 -7.24 12.54
C GLY A 51 7.20 -7.36 11.03
N ALA A 52 7.97 -8.31 10.51
CA ALA A 52 8.04 -8.59 9.08
C ALA A 52 6.67 -8.95 8.49
N SER A 53 6.53 -8.88 7.16
CA SER A 53 5.32 -9.36 6.48
C SER A 53 5.11 -10.84 6.79
N GLY A 54 3.87 -11.20 7.17
CA GLY A 54 3.53 -12.55 7.62
C GLY A 54 3.98 -12.91 9.04
N ALA A 55 4.39 -11.94 9.89
CA ALA A 55 4.65 -12.16 11.31
C ALA A 55 3.38 -12.29 12.17
N GLY A 56 2.19 -12.19 11.55
CA GLY A 56 0.92 -12.37 12.25
C GLY A 56 0.33 -11.10 12.87
N LYS A 57 0.81 -9.90 12.52
CA LYS A 57 0.31 -8.62 13.05
C LYS A 57 -1.21 -8.49 12.92
N SER A 58 -1.75 -8.63 11.70
CA SER A 58 -3.21 -8.54 11.46
C SER A 58 -3.98 -9.67 12.13
N THR A 59 -3.38 -10.86 12.32
CA THR A 59 -3.98 -11.94 13.10
C THR A 59 -4.09 -11.55 14.58
N LEU A 60 -3.05 -10.94 15.15
CA LEU A 60 -3.12 -10.42 16.53
C LEU A 60 -4.17 -9.30 16.65
N MET A 61 -4.21 -8.35 15.71
CA MET A 61 -5.22 -7.29 15.68
C MET A 61 -6.65 -7.87 15.64
N SER A 62 -6.88 -8.87 14.80
CA SER A 62 -8.16 -9.58 14.72
C SER A 62 -8.48 -10.35 16.01
N GLY A 63 -7.46 -10.94 16.65
CA GLY A 63 -7.60 -11.59 17.96
C GLY A 63 -8.04 -10.59 19.04
N LEU A 64 -7.37 -9.45 19.14
CA LEU A 64 -7.68 -8.38 20.09
C LEU A 64 -9.08 -7.79 19.86
N ALA A 65 -9.49 -7.67 18.61
CA ALA A 65 -10.84 -7.20 18.26
C ALA A 65 -11.94 -8.24 18.52
N GLY A 66 -11.57 -9.48 18.88
CA GLY A 66 -12.53 -10.56 19.12
C GLY A 66 -13.25 -11.05 17.86
N VAL A 67 -12.65 -10.83 16.67
CA VAL A 67 -13.23 -11.22 15.38
C VAL A 67 -12.64 -12.51 14.82
N LEU A 68 -11.63 -13.08 15.45
CA LEU A 68 -11.20 -14.44 15.14
C LEU A 68 -12.32 -15.40 15.58
N GLY A 69 -12.73 -16.24 14.65
CA GLY A 69 -13.93 -17.08 14.80
C GLY A 69 -13.80 -18.22 15.79
N GLY A 70 -14.80 -19.11 15.75
CA GLY A 70 -14.86 -20.30 16.58
C GLY A 70 -13.90 -21.40 16.13
N ASP A 71 -14.07 -22.57 16.71
CA ASP A 71 -13.21 -23.76 16.49
C ASP A 71 -13.18 -24.25 15.04
N ASP A 72 -14.17 -23.87 14.21
CA ASP A 72 -14.25 -24.14 12.79
C ASP A 72 -13.39 -23.18 11.92
N GLU A 73 -13.02 -22.01 12.42
CA GLU A 73 -12.17 -21.04 11.71
C GLU A 73 -10.69 -21.15 12.07
N GLY A 74 -10.36 -21.73 13.22
CA GLY A 74 -8.98 -21.87 13.66
C GLY A 74 -8.81 -22.52 15.03
N GLU A 75 -7.59 -22.57 15.49
CA GLU A 75 -7.19 -23.12 16.78
C GLU A 75 -6.42 -22.06 17.57
N GLN A 76 -6.87 -21.83 18.79
CA GLN A 76 -6.20 -20.93 19.74
C GLN A 76 -5.38 -21.73 20.74
N GLU A 77 -4.14 -21.28 21.01
CA GLU A 77 -3.35 -21.70 22.16
C GLU A 77 -3.23 -20.53 23.14
N GLY A 78 -3.04 -20.81 24.42
CA GLY A 78 -2.86 -19.79 25.45
C GLY A 78 -4.07 -18.89 25.69
N GLU A 79 -3.84 -17.69 26.22
CA GLU A 79 -4.87 -16.77 26.67
C GLU A 79 -4.64 -15.38 26.09
N LEU A 80 -5.73 -14.73 25.62
CA LEU A 80 -5.76 -13.34 25.17
C LEU A 80 -6.91 -12.62 25.85
N LEU A 81 -6.57 -11.67 26.73
CA LEU A 81 -7.55 -10.91 27.51
C LEU A 81 -7.57 -9.45 27.08
N VAL A 82 -8.77 -8.90 26.97
CA VAL A 82 -9.04 -7.49 26.71
C VAL A 82 -9.97 -6.97 27.82
N GLY A 83 -9.51 -5.96 28.56
CA GLY A 83 -10.25 -5.49 29.74
C GLY A 83 -10.44 -6.57 30.82
N GLY A 84 -9.56 -7.57 30.87
CA GLY A 84 -9.63 -8.67 31.84
C GLY A 84 -10.61 -9.79 31.50
N VAL A 85 -11.23 -9.78 30.29
CA VAL A 85 -12.10 -10.84 29.79
C VAL A 85 -11.51 -11.44 28.51
N ASP A 86 -11.87 -12.68 28.17
CA ASP A 86 -11.45 -13.31 26.91
C ASP A 86 -11.79 -12.40 25.72
N ALA A 87 -10.84 -12.18 24.82
CA ALA A 87 -10.99 -11.24 23.72
C ALA A 87 -12.23 -11.53 22.85
N ARG A 88 -12.59 -12.80 22.66
CA ARG A 88 -13.80 -13.20 21.92
C ARG A 88 -15.10 -12.75 22.59
N SER A 89 -15.06 -12.49 23.90
CA SER A 89 -16.18 -11.99 24.69
C SER A 89 -16.16 -10.47 24.84
N ALA A 90 -15.08 -9.79 24.42
CA ALA A 90 -14.86 -8.36 24.57
C ALA A 90 -15.44 -7.53 23.40
N ARG A 91 -16.38 -8.09 22.63
CA ARG A 91 -17.00 -7.40 21.48
C ARG A 91 -17.63 -6.06 21.91
N GLY A 92 -17.32 -5.00 21.14
CA GLY A 92 -17.74 -3.62 21.44
C GLY A 92 -16.82 -2.88 22.42
N MET A 93 -15.85 -3.56 23.07
CA MET A 93 -14.82 -2.91 23.88
C MET A 93 -13.64 -2.41 23.04
N CYS A 94 -13.49 -2.93 21.81
CA CYS A 94 -12.46 -2.58 20.85
C CYS A 94 -13.06 -1.88 19.63
N GLY A 95 -12.40 -0.84 19.15
CA GLY A 95 -12.63 -0.24 17.83
C GLY A 95 -11.50 -0.66 16.89
N LEU A 96 -11.82 -1.35 15.79
CA LEU A 96 -10.84 -1.78 14.79
C LEU A 96 -11.00 -0.95 13.52
N VAL A 97 -9.91 -0.38 13.06
CA VAL A 97 -9.81 0.27 11.74
C VAL A 97 -8.90 -0.59 10.86
N LEU A 98 -9.42 -1.04 9.72
CA LEU A 98 -8.74 -1.92 8.79
C LEU A 98 -7.85 -1.14 7.81
N GLN A 99 -6.89 -1.83 7.23
CA GLN A 99 -6.00 -1.30 6.19
C GLN A 99 -6.76 -0.79 4.96
N ASP A 100 -7.82 -1.50 4.55
CA ASP A 100 -8.68 -1.10 3.45
C ASP A 100 -9.98 -0.47 3.97
N PRO A 101 -10.12 0.87 3.90
CA PRO A 101 -11.34 1.55 4.36
C PRO A 101 -12.55 1.25 3.47
N ASP A 102 -12.35 0.83 2.22
CA ASP A 102 -13.46 0.45 1.33
C ASP A 102 -14.11 -0.86 1.80
N ALA A 103 -13.32 -1.79 2.33
CA ALA A 103 -13.83 -3.03 2.93
C ALA A 103 -14.62 -2.76 4.24
N GLN A 104 -14.37 -1.64 4.90
CA GLN A 104 -15.02 -1.26 6.16
C GLN A 104 -16.26 -0.36 5.95
N THR A 105 -16.35 0.36 4.82
CA THR A 105 -17.50 1.20 4.48
C THR A 105 -18.68 0.32 4.05
N ILE A 106 -19.74 0.27 4.86
CA ILE A 106 -20.88 -0.64 4.68
C ILE A 106 -22.07 0.10 4.06
N LEU A 107 -22.31 1.36 4.47
CA LEU A 107 -23.49 2.11 4.11
C LEU A 107 -23.17 3.30 3.18
N GLU A 108 -24.17 3.72 2.41
CA GLU A 108 -23.98 4.74 1.38
C GLU A 108 -23.88 6.17 1.92
N ARG A 109 -24.35 6.41 3.16
CA ARG A 109 -24.37 7.73 3.78
C ARG A 109 -23.43 7.80 4.96
N VAL A 110 -22.68 8.88 5.07
CA VAL A 110 -21.70 9.12 6.14
C VAL A 110 -22.31 8.94 7.55
N GLY A 111 -23.49 9.52 7.79
CA GLY A 111 -24.13 9.41 9.12
C GLY A 111 -24.55 7.99 9.46
N ASP A 112 -25.14 7.28 8.50
CA ASP A 112 -25.60 5.91 8.70
C ASP A 112 -24.42 4.95 8.88
N ASP A 113 -23.34 5.14 8.15
CA ASP A 113 -22.14 4.31 8.23
C ASP A 113 -21.47 4.42 9.60
N VAL A 114 -21.33 5.64 10.14
CA VAL A 114 -20.82 5.85 11.50
C VAL A 114 -21.78 5.33 12.58
N ALA A 115 -23.09 5.40 12.34
CA ALA A 115 -24.11 4.90 13.28
C ALA A 115 -24.17 3.38 13.40
N PHE A 116 -23.70 2.66 12.37
CA PHE A 116 -23.84 1.20 12.23
C PHE A 116 -23.36 0.42 13.46
N GLY A 117 -22.17 0.75 13.98
CA GLY A 117 -21.62 0.11 15.18
C GLY A 117 -22.49 0.36 16.44
N CYS A 118 -22.99 1.58 16.58
CA CYS A 118 -23.87 1.96 17.69
C CYS A 118 -25.22 1.26 17.63
N GLU A 119 -25.77 1.06 16.41
CA GLU A 119 -27.02 0.31 16.21
C GLU A 119 -26.85 -1.16 16.62
N ASN A 120 -25.72 -1.79 16.25
CA ASN A 120 -25.39 -3.16 16.67
C ASN A 120 -25.22 -3.30 18.19
N LEU A 121 -24.86 -2.22 18.89
CA LEU A 121 -24.81 -2.17 20.35
C LEU A 121 -26.19 -1.90 20.99
N ASN A 122 -27.27 -1.79 20.21
CA ASN A 122 -28.63 -1.49 20.66
C ASN A 122 -28.73 -0.18 21.46
N LEU A 123 -27.96 0.85 21.10
CA LEU A 123 -28.02 2.14 21.77
C LEU A 123 -29.32 2.89 21.40
N PRO A 124 -29.85 3.76 22.33
CA PRO A 124 -30.98 4.62 22.03
C PRO A 124 -30.68 5.57 20.85
N LYS A 125 -31.68 5.82 20.01
CA LYS A 125 -31.53 6.65 18.79
C LYS A 125 -30.90 8.02 19.05
N ASP A 126 -31.30 8.70 20.10
CA ASP A 126 -30.79 10.04 20.42
C ASP A 126 -29.30 9.98 20.81
N GLU A 127 -28.88 8.93 21.54
CA GLU A 127 -27.48 8.68 21.89
C GLU A 127 -26.65 8.35 20.65
N ILE A 128 -27.19 7.55 19.72
CA ILE A 128 -26.51 7.23 18.45
C ILE A 128 -26.15 8.50 17.69
N TRP A 129 -27.13 9.36 17.42
CA TRP A 129 -26.88 10.58 16.65
C TRP A 129 -26.02 11.63 17.38
N LYS A 130 -26.00 11.59 18.69
CA LYS A 130 -25.07 12.38 19.50
C LYS A 130 -23.63 11.88 19.27
N ARG A 131 -23.40 10.57 19.42
CA ARG A 131 -22.08 9.96 19.21
C ARG A 131 -21.57 10.10 17.78
N VAL A 132 -22.45 9.96 16.78
CA VAL A 132 -22.12 10.19 15.37
C VAL A 132 -21.56 11.60 15.16
N ARG A 133 -22.24 12.63 15.72
CA ARG A 133 -21.76 14.02 15.62
C ARG A 133 -20.41 14.22 16.30
N GLU A 134 -20.29 13.73 17.52
CA GLU A 134 -19.06 13.85 18.31
C GLU A 134 -17.89 13.16 17.62
N SER A 135 -18.09 11.97 17.06
CA SER A 135 -17.04 11.21 16.35
C SER A 135 -16.64 11.89 15.06
N LEU A 136 -17.58 12.42 14.27
CA LEU A 136 -17.27 13.16 13.04
C LEU A 136 -16.52 14.47 13.35
N ASP A 137 -16.86 15.18 14.44
CA ASP A 137 -16.15 16.35 14.91
C ASP A 137 -14.69 16.02 15.29
N ILE A 138 -14.51 14.97 16.09
CA ILE A 138 -13.18 14.56 16.56
C ILE A 138 -12.23 14.22 15.39
N VAL A 139 -12.73 13.57 14.33
CA VAL A 139 -11.90 13.21 13.16
C VAL A 139 -11.84 14.32 12.09
N GLY A 140 -12.44 15.50 12.36
CA GLY A 140 -12.44 16.64 11.45
C GLY A 140 -13.25 16.41 10.18
N LEU A 141 -14.40 15.76 10.28
CA LEU A 141 -15.39 15.55 9.21
C LEU A 141 -16.74 16.21 9.50
N ASP A 142 -16.83 17.09 10.50
CA ASP A 142 -18.03 17.81 10.94
C ASP A 142 -18.65 18.70 9.86
N TYR A 143 -17.84 19.16 8.88
CA TYR A 143 -18.31 19.92 7.72
C TYR A 143 -19.15 19.09 6.74
N MET A 144 -19.16 17.76 6.88
CA MET A 144 -19.96 16.86 6.04
C MET A 144 -21.35 16.67 6.64
N GLY A 145 -22.37 16.82 5.80
CA GLY A 145 -23.74 16.44 6.20
C GLY A 145 -23.86 14.91 6.29
N PHE A 146 -24.70 14.42 7.19
CA PHE A 146 -24.96 12.97 7.38
C PHE A 146 -25.40 12.25 6.11
N GLU A 147 -26.10 12.97 5.21
CA GLU A 147 -26.58 12.47 3.93
C GLU A 147 -25.49 12.42 2.85
N HIS A 148 -24.25 12.86 3.14
CA HIS A 148 -23.16 12.83 2.16
C HIS A 148 -22.84 11.39 1.76
N SER A 149 -22.65 11.16 0.45
CA SER A 149 -22.38 9.81 -0.06
C SER A 149 -20.94 9.38 0.25
N THR A 150 -20.77 8.22 0.87
CA THR A 150 -19.47 7.61 1.17
C THR A 150 -18.64 7.35 -0.09
N ARG A 151 -19.28 7.12 -1.23
CA ARG A 151 -18.62 6.90 -2.54
C ARG A 151 -17.87 8.13 -3.07
N LYS A 152 -18.20 9.33 -2.57
CA LYS A 152 -17.58 10.60 -3.00
C LYS A 152 -16.39 11.00 -2.14
N LEU A 153 -16.06 10.23 -1.12
CA LEU A 153 -14.97 10.51 -0.19
C LEU A 153 -13.61 10.23 -0.84
N SER A 154 -12.61 11.05 -0.51
CA SER A 154 -11.20 10.73 -0.78
C SER A 154 -10.71 9.58 0.12
N GLY A 155 -9.58 8.95 -0.20
CA GLY A 155 -8.98 7.90 0.64
C GLY A 155 -8.80 8.33 2.09
N GLY A 156 -8.20 9.49 2.35
CA GLY A 156 -8.03 10.03 3.70
C GLY A 156 -9.34 10.37 4.41
N GLN A 157 -10.37 10.81 3.66
CA GLN A 157 -11.70 11.02 4.24
C GLN A 157 -12.38 9.69 4.61
N ARG A 158 -12.25 8.65 3.78
CA ARG A 158 -12.76 7.30 4.09
C ARG A 158 -12.07 6.70 5.31
N GLN A 159 -10.76 6.86 5.42
CA GLN A 159 -10.01 6.38 6.58
C GLN A 159 -10.46 7.07 7.87
N ARG A 160 -10.66 8.40 7.83
CA ARG A 160 -11.21 9.15 8.97
C ARG A 160 -12.67 8.79 9.25
N LEU A 161 -13.47 8.43 8.24
CA LEU A 161 -14.82 7.93 8.44
C LEU A 161 -14.81 6.58 9.17
N ALA A 162 -13.95 5.64 8.76
CA ALA A 162 -13.78 4.36 9.45
C ALA A 162 -13.35 4.56 10.92
N LEU A 163 -12.44 5.51 11.17
CA LEU A 163 -12.04 5.90 12.52
C LEU A 163 -13.24 6.46 13.31
N ALA A 164 -14.07 7.33 12.71
CA ALA A 164 -15.28 7.86 13.35
C ALA A 164 -16.27 6.75 13.72
N GLY A 165 -16.47 5.76 12.83
CA GLY A 165 -17.33 4.60 13.10
C GLY A 165 -16.83 3.75 14.27
N ALA A 166 -15.51 3.54 14.36
CA ALA A 166 -14.91 2.86 15.51
C ALA A 166 -15.09 3.64 16.81
N LEU A 167 -14.88 4.96 16.79
CA LEU A 167 -15.00 5.84 17.96
C LEU A 167 -16.43 6.00 18.46
N ALA A 168 -17.42 5.98 17.58
CA ALA A 168 -18.82 6.12 17.96
C ALA A 168 -19.30 5.03 18.94
N MET A 169 -18.65 3.87 18.92
CA MET A 169 -18.91 2.79 19.86
C MET A 169 -18.36 3.08 21.27
N HIS A 170 -17.53 4.13 21.46
CA HIS A 170 -16.77 4.44 22.68
C HIS A 170 -15.93 3.24 23.15
N PRO A 171 -15.00 2.76 22.31
CA PRO A 171 -14.14 1.64 22.67
C PRO A 171 -13.16 2.06 23.78
N GLY A 172 -12.72 1.12 24.61
CA GLY A 172 -11.62 1.37 25.54
C GLY A 172 -10.25 1.03 24.94
N LEU A 173 -10.23 0.33 23.79
CA LEU A 173 -9.06 -0.04 23.01
C LEU A 173 -9.29 0.30 21.53
N LEU A 174 -8.39 1.12 20.98
CA LEU A 174 -8.39 1.48 19.56
C LEU A 174 -7.30 0.70 18.84
N LEU A 175 -7.67 -0.03 17.82
CA LEU A 175 -6.82 -0.87 17.00
C LEU A 175 -6.77 -0.31 15.59
N LEU A 176 -5.57 0.06 15.10
CA LEU A 176 -5.37 0.62 13.77
C LEU A 176 -4.43 -0.28 12.96
N ASP A 177 -4.94 -0.94 11.92
CA ASP A 177 -4.13 -1.81 11.05
C ASP A 177 -3.78 -1.03 9.77
N GLU A 178 -2.55 -0.52 9.70
CA GLU A 178 -1.99 0.30 8.62
C GLU A 178 -2.91 1.47 8.19
N PRO A 179 -3.30 2.36 9.13
CA PRO A 179 -4.31 3.38 8.87
C PRO A 179 -3.87 4.46 7.88
N THR A 180 -2.58 4.56 7.56
CA THR A 180 -2.05 5.50 6.57
C THR A 180 -1.67 4.85 5.25
N ALA A 181 -1.88 3.55 5.11
CA ALA A 181 -1.69 2.87 3.84
C ALA A 181 -2.59 3.50 2.74
N ASN A 182 -2.08 3.54 1.51
CA ASN A 182 -2.82 4.05 0.35
C ASN A 182 -3.09 5.57 0.32
N LEU A 183 -2.52 6.35 1.24
CA LEU A 183 -2.74 7.78 1.33
C LEU A 183 -1.57 8.58 0.73
N ASP A 184 -1.89 9.73 0.17
CA ASP A 184 -0.89 10.74 -0.16
C ASP A 184 -0.34 11.40 1.11
N PRO A 185 0.78 12.14 1.06
CA PRO A 185 1.38 12.77 2.24
C PRO A 185 0.43 13.70 3.01
N ASP A 186 -0.52 14.35 2.33
CA ASP A 186 -1.53 15.18 2.98
C ASP A 186 -2.55 14.32 3.73
N GLY A 187 -3.00 13.22 3.12
CA GLY A 187 -3.89 12.24 3.74
C GLY A 187 -3.25 11.57 4.96
N VAL A 188 -1.97 11.20 4.87
CA VAL A 188 -1.19 10.66 6.00
C VAL A 188 -1.22 11.63 7.18
N ARG A 189 -0.88 12.92 6.95
CA ARG A 189 -0.92 13.93 8.02
C ARG A 189 -2.31 14.09 8.62
N GLN A 190 -3.35 14.14 7.79
CA GLN A 190 -4.72 14.29 8.26
C GLN A 190 -5.20 13.12 9.14
N VAL A 191 -4.84 11.88 8.79
CA VAL A 191 -5.18 10.70 9.60
C VAL A 191 -4.37 10.70 10.90
N HIS A 192 -3.07 10.95 10.83
CA HIS A 192 -2.22 11.05 12.01
C HIS A 192 -2.72 12.11 13.01
N ASP A 193 -3.02 13.33 12.52
CA ASP A 193 -3.54 14.42 13.35
C ASP A 193 -4.91 14.07 13.96
N ALA A 194 -5.78 13.39 13.19
CA ALA A 194 -7.06 12.91 13.69
C ALA A 194 -6.86 11.90 14.84
N VAL A 195 -5.97 10.90 14.67
CA VAL A 195 -5.67 9.92 15.72
C VAL A 195 -5.07 10.60 16.95
N ARG A 196 -4.14 11.53 16.77
CA ARG A 196 -3.59 12.33 17.88
C ARG A 196 -4.69 13.03 18.65
N HIS A 197 -5.58 13.73 17.96
CA HIS A 197 -6.70 14.45 18.58
C HIS A 197 -7.65 13.51 19.32
N VAL A 198 -7.91 12.32 18.75
CA VAL A 198 -8.68 11.26 19.43
C VAL A 198 -8.03 10.90 20.77
N ILE A 199 -6.77 10.47 20.75
CA ILE A 199 -6.07 9.98 21.95
C ILE A 199 -5.94 11.07 23.02
N GLU A 200 -5.69 12.32 22.62
CA GLU A 200 -5.64 13.46 23.56
C GLU A 200 -6.98 13.73 24.26
N ARG A 201 -8.12 13.47 23.58
CA ARG A 201 -9.45 13.71 24.13
C ARG A 201 -10.03 12.53 24.90
N THR A 202 -9.78 11.31 24.44
CA THR A 202 -10.43 10.10 24.96
C THR A 202 -9.54 9.29 25.89
N HIS A 203 -8.20 9.46 25.79
CA HIS A 203 -7.20 8.70 26.55
C HIS A 203 -7.34 7.17 26.42
N GLU A 204 -7.90 6.69 25.32
CA GLU A 204 -8.05 5.26 25.02
C GLU A 204 -6.70 4.59 24.86
N THR A 205 -6.63 3.28 25.09
CA THR A 205 -5.47 2.48 24.76
C THR A 205 -5.36 2.37 23.24
N LEU A 206 -4.16 2.58 22.69
CA LEU A 206 -3.91 2.52 21.25
C LEU A 206 -2.96 1.38 20.92
N VAL A 207 -3.31 0.58 19.91
CA VAL A 207 -2.38 -0.31 19.21
C VAL A 207 -2.42 0.01 17.74
N VAL A 208 -1.31 0.42 17.17
CA VAL A 208 -1.18 0.75 15.74
C VAL A 208 -0.15 -0.17 15.07
N VAL A 209 -0.51 -0.74 13.93
CA VAL A 209 0.39 -1.42 13.01
C VAL A 209 0.72 -0.47 11.88
N GLU A 210 1.98 -0.25 11.58
CA GLU A 210 2.39 0.60 10.48
C GLU A 210 3.74 0.20 9.88
N HIS A 211 3.91 0.53 8.60
CA HIS A 211 5.18 0.40 7.92
C HIS A 211 5.95 1.73 7.89
N HIS A 212 5.28 2.86 7.76
CA HIS A 212 5.88 4.20 7.84
C HIS A 212 6.03 4.67 9.29
N ILE A 213 6.97 4.09 9.99
CA ILE A 213 7.18 4.21 11.44
C ILE A 213 7.40 5.67 11.86
N ASP A 214 8.20 6.42 11.09
CA ASP A 214 8.60 7.80 11.43
C ASP A 214 7.40 8.73 11.70
N VAL A 215 6.27 8.46 11.05
CA VAL A 215 5.03 9.25 11.22
C VAL A 215 4.43 9.07 12.61
N TRP A 216 4.63 7.90 13.25
CA TRP A 216 3.93 7.51 14.47
C TRP A 216 4.78 7.61 15.74
N LEU A 217 6.11 7.81 15.61
CA LEU A 217 7.03 7.80 16.75
C LEU A 217 6.74 8.87 17.80
N ASP A 218 6.19 9.99 17.41
CA ASP A 218 5.82 11.07 18.32
C ASP A 218 4.52 10.83 19.08
N LEU A 219 3.74 9.82 18.66
CA LEU A 219 2.46 9.48 19.26
C LEU A 219 2.51 8.24 20.15
N VAL A 220 3.52 7.36 19.99
CA VAL A 220 3.59 6.08 20.69
C VAL A 220 4.59 6.10 21.84
N ASP A 221 4.26 5.37 22.93
CA ASP A 221 5.10 5.25 24.12
C ASP A 221 5.98 4.00 24.07
N ARG A 222 5.56 2.97 23.32
CA ARG A 222 6.15 1.64 23.33
C ARG A 222 6.09 0.98 21.98
N VAL A 223 7.07 0.17 21.69
CA VAL A 223 7.17 -0.66 20.48
C VAL A 223 7.20 -2.12 20.89
N ILE A 224 6.32 -2.94 20.30
CA ILE A 224 6.32 -4.40 20.41
C ILE A 224 6.63 -4.96 19.04
N VAL A 225 7.62 -5.85 18.95
CA VAL A 225 8.02 -6.47 17.67
C VAL A 225 7.67 -7.95 17.69
N LEU A 226 6.86 -8.38 16.71
CA LEU A 226 6.51 -9.79 16.53
C LEU A 226 7.52 -10.49 15.63
N GLY A 227 7.89 -11.72 16.03
CA GLY A 227 8.70 -12.64 15.25
C GLY A 227 7.86 -13.54 14.36
N LYS A 228 8.43 -13.97 13.22
CA LYS A 228 7.82 -15.06 12.45
C LYS A 228 7.97 -16.36 13.24
N PRO A 229 6.92 -17.21 13.29
CA PRO A 229 7.08 -18.57 13.77
C PRO A 229 8.09 -19.30 12.86
N ASP A 230 9.21 -19.75 13.43
CA ASP A 230 10.19 -20.56 12.74
C ASP A 230 9.94 -22.04 13.07
N ALA A 231 9.66 -22.83 12.04
CA ALA A 231 9.42 -24.28 12.19
C ALA A 231 10.64 -25.06 12.71
N VAL A 232 11.85 -24.49 12.57
CA VAL A 232 13.10 -25.15 12.97
C VAL A 232 13.51 -24.80 14.40
N HIS A 233 13.31 -23.56 14.84
CA HIS A 233 13.79 -23.07 16.12
C HIS A 233 12.68 -22.77 17.13
N HIS A 234 11.41 -22.98 16.76
CA HIS A 234 10.22 -22.61 17.57
C HIS A 234 10.21 -21.14 18.03
N VAL A 235 10.88 -20.26 17.30
CA VAL A 235 10.95 -18.84 17.59
C VAL A 235 9.75 -18.16 16.96
N GLY A 236 8.76 -17.93 17.76
CA GLY A 236 7.63 -17.06 17.50
C GLY A 236 7.51 -16.07 18.66
N GLY A 237 6.44 -15.30 18.70
CA GLY A 237 6.18 -14.43 19.83
C GLY A 237 6.80 -13.05 19.73
N VAL A 238 7.10 -12.45 20.88
CA VAL A 238 7.65 -11.09 20.97
C VAL A 238 9.17 -11.13 20.90
N LEU A 239 9.74 -10.53 19.87
CA LEU A 239 11.21 -10.44 19.67
C LEU A 239 11.82 -9.27 20.44
N ALA A 240 11.12 -8.15 20.53
CA ALA A 240 11.55 -6.97 21.25
C ALA A 240 10.33 -6.24 21.82
N ASP A 241 10.52 -5.60 22.96
CA ASP A 241 9.51 -4.89 23.70
C ASP A 241 10.19 -3.80 24.54
N GLY A 242 9.81 -2.54 24.38
CA GLY A 242 10.39 -1.41 25.06
C GLY A 242 10.00 -0.06 24.46
N THR A 243 10.63 1.00 24.94
CA THR A 243 10.48 2.33 24.32
C THR A 243 11.03 2.35 22.90
N PRO A 244 10.59 3.27 22.01
CA PRO A 244 11.13 3.38 20.66
C PRO A 244 12.67 3.45 20.64
N ASP A 245 13.28 4.26 21.49
CA ASP A 245 14.74 4.41 21.55
C ASP A 245 15.45 3.11 21.95
N GLU A 246 14.90 2.37 22.91
CA GLU A 246 15.46 1.08 23.35
C GLU A 246 15.36 0.02 22.25
N VAL A 247 14.20 -0.09 21.60
CA VAL A 247 13.96 -1.10 20.57
C VAL A 247 14.80 -0.81 19.32
N PHE A 248 14.77 0.41 18.80
CA PHE A 248 15.53 0.74 17.60
C PHE A 248 17.04 0.84 17.85
N GLY A 249 17.45 1.30 19.03
CA GLY A 249 18.86 1.36 19.41
C GLY A 249 19.51 -0.03 19.60
N ARG A 250 18.76 -0.99 20.16
CA ARG A 250 19.29 -2.33 20.47
C ARG A 250 19.03 -3.36 19.38
N TYR A 251 17.89 -3.30 18.72
CA TYR A 251 17.42 -4.32 17.77
C TYR A 251 17.33 -3.80 16.33
N GLY A 252 17.74 -2.55 16.05
CA GLY A 252 17.58 -1.92 14.74
C GLY A 252 18.19 -2.74 13.59
N ASP A 253 19.37 -3.34 13.79
CA ASP A 253 20.01 -4.19 12.77
C ASP A 253 19.20 -5.47 12.54
N LEU A 254 18.78 -6.15 13.60
CA LEU A 254 17.96 -7.36 13.52
C LEU A 254 16.61 -7.09 12.85
N LEU A 255 15.98 -5.95 13.17
CA LEU A 255 14.72 -5.52 12.56
C LEU A 255 14.86 -5.30 11.06
N ALA A 256 15.91 -4.62 10.63
CA ALA A 256 16.17 -4.40 9.22
C ALA A 256 16.50 -5.70 8.48
N GLU A 257 17.24 -6.62 9.09
CA GLU A 257 17.50 -7.95 8.52
C GLU A 257 16.22 -8.78 8.41
N SER A 258 15.28 -8.61 9.34
CA SER A 258 13.96 -9.26 9.29
C SER A 258 13.00 -8.62 8.28
N GLY A 259 13.37 -7.49 7.66
CA GLY A 259 12.57 -6.78 6.68
C GLY A 259 11.65 -5.69 7.26
N ALA A 260 11.82 -5.33 8.53
CA ALA A 260 11.09 -4.21 9.11
C ALA A 260 11.77 -2.87 8.77
N TRP A 261 10.97 -1.81 8.65
CA TRP A 261 11.47 -0.44 8.57
C TRP A 261 12.14 -0.05 9.90
N VAL A 262 13.25 0.68 9.83
CA VAL A 262 13.96 1.20 11.01
C VAL A 262 14.21 2.70 10.83
N PRO A 263 13.75 3.54 11.77
CA PRO A 263 13.93 4.99 11.70
C PRO A 263 15.39 5.38 11.58
N GLY A 264 15.68 6.40 10.75
CA GLY A 264 17.02 6.98 10.61
C GLY A 264 18.07 6.07 9.95
N ARG A 265 17.72 4.86 9.51
CA ARG A 265 18.65 3.99 8.78
C ARG A 265 18.86 4.50 7.37
N ALA A 266 20.13 4.61 6.97
CA ALA A 266 20.48 5.01 5.61
C ALA A 266 19.92 3.99 4.60
N ILE A 267 19.12 4.48 3.66
CA ILE A 267 18.63 3.70 2.52
C ILE A 267 19.80 3.50 1.56
N ALA A 268 19.95 2.27 1.03
CA ALA A 268 20.99 1.98 0.05
C ALA A 268 20.82 2.88 -1.18
N ASP A 269 21.86 3.64 -1.50
CA ASP A 269 21.88 4.52 -2.65
C ASP A 269 22.16 3.69 -3.92
N HIS A 270 21.19 3.66 -4.81
CA HIS A 270 21.25 3.00 -6.12
C HIS A 270 21.33 4.01 -7.27
N THR A 271 21.72 5.27 -6.99
CA THR A 271 21.94 6.27 -8.03
C THR A 271 23.16 5.90 -8.87
N LYS A 272 23.07 6.08 -10.19
CA LYS A 272 24.27 6.02 -11.03
C LYS A 272 25.11 7.29 -10.85
N ALA A 273 26.42 7.14 -10.85
CA ALA A 273 27.38 8.26 -10.79
C ALA A 273 27.16 9.34 -11.88
N HIS A 274 26.47 9.00 -12.97
CA HIS A 274 26.17 9.93 -14.07
C HIS A 274 24.84 10.71 -13.90
N ALA A 275 24.03 10.41 -12.90
CA ALA A 275 22.76 11.12 -12.66
C ALA A 275 22.95 12.45 -11.90
N MET A 276 24.08 12.64 -11.23
CA MET A 276 24.33 13.83 -10.40
C MET A 276 24.37 15.16 -11.16
N ASP A 277 24.66 15.14 -12.49
CA ASP A 277 24.68 16.39 -13.31
C ASP A 277 23.28 16.82 -13.81
N ARG A 278 22.23 16.03 -13.57
CA ARG A 278 20.87 16.31 -14.05
C ARG A 278 19.82 16.50 -12.96
N MET A 279 20.23 16.66 -11.71
CA MET A 279 19.35 17.17 -10.64
C MET A 279 19.03 18.64 -10.91
N GLY A 280 18.21 18.89 -11.93
CA GLY A 280 17.55 20.17 -12.15
C GLY A 280 16.35 20.26 -11.24
N ASP A 281 16.16 21.45 -10.69
CA ASP A 281 15.01 21.88 -9.90
C ASP A 281 13.71 21.26 -10.41
N GLY A 282 12.85 20.79 -9.48
CA GLY A 282 11.58 20.15 -9.78
C GLY A 282 10.82 20.90 -10.86
N ALA A 283 10.70 20.27 -12.04
CA ALA A 283 10.00 20.87 -13.16
C ALA A 283 8.50 20.75 -12.89
N ASP A 284 7.87 21.86 -12.50
CA ASP A 284 6.43 22.03 -12.65
C ASP A 284 6.08 21.75 -14.11
N VAL A 285 5.06 20.91 -14.35
CA VAL A 285 4.53 20.71 -15.69
C VAL A 285 3.81 22.01 -16.09
N ARG A 286 4.60 22.97 -16.54
CA ARG A 286 4.09 24.17 -17.22
C ARG A 286 4.10 23.93 -18.72
N PRO A 287 3.18 24.53 -19.50
CA PRO A 287 3.19 24.41 -20.94
C PRO A 287 4.50 25.01 -21.49
N GLU A 288 5.48 24.14 -21.72
CA GLU A 288 6.72 24.52 -22.39
C GLU A 288 6.48 24.60 -23.90
N THR A 289 6.94 25.70 -24.49
CA THR A 289 6.79 26.01 -25.92
C THR A 289 7.40 24.88 -26.76
N THR A 290 6.65 24.40 -27.75
CA THR A 290 6.99 23.34 -28.73
C THR A 290 8.41 23.47 -29.33
N ALA A 291 9.00 24.67 -29.34
CA ALA A 291 10.35 24.96 -29.83
C ALA A 291 11.48 24.46 -28.90
N ARG A 292 11.24 24.40 -27.57
CA ARG A 292 12.24 23.94 -26.60
C ARG A 292 12.39 22.42 -26.66
N ILE A 293 11.31 21.69 -26.80
CA ILE A 293 11.27 20.22 -26.89
C ILE A 293 12.00 19.73 -28.14
N ARG A 294 11.91 20.44 -29.29
CA ARG A 294 12.69 20.10 -30.48
C ARG A 294 14.19 20.21 -30.29
N ARG A 295 14.69 21.05 -29.35
CA ARG A 295 16.11 21.18 -29.00
C ARG A 295 16.56 20.13 -27.99
N GLU A 296 15.66 19.62 -27.13
CA GLU A 296 15.95 18.63 -26.09
C GLU A 296 15.79 17.17 -26.55
N ARG A 297 15.40 16.92 -27.79
CA ARG A 297 15.45 15.57 -28.40
C ARG A 297 16.90 15.12 -28.51
N SER A 298 17.46 14.65 -27.38
CA SER A 298 18.75 14.00 -27.36
C SER A 298 18.62 12.62 -28.05
N ARG A 299 19.77 12.05 -28.50
CA ARG A 299 19.82 10.68 -29.08
C ARG A 299 19.26 9.60 -28.13
N ASP A 300 19.03 9.95 -26.87
CA ASP A 300 18.63 9.04 -25.79
C ASP A 300 17.13 9.11 -25.46
N THR A 301 16.33 9.96 -26.13
CA THR A 301 14.87 10.01 -25.93
C THR A 301 14.22 8.76 -26.50
N VAL A 302 13.37 8.08 -25.71
CA VAL A 302 12.64 6.87 -26.12
C VAL A 302 11.13 7.09 -26.22
N LEU A 303 10.56 7.91 -25.33
CA LEU A 303 9.13 8.25 -25.31
C LEU A 303 8.98 9.75 -25.09
N TYR A 304 8.02 10.38 -25.75
CA TYR A 304 7.73 11.81 -25.55
C TYR A 304 6.29 12.14 -25.90
N THR A 305 5.81 13.27 -25.39
CA THR A 305 4.46 13.75 -25.68
C THR A 305 4.49 15.02 -26.51
N GLU A 306 3.48 15.22 -27.35
CA GLU A 306 3.29 16.43 -28.14
C GLU A 306 1.88 16.97 -27.88
N ASP A 307 1.81 18.10 -27.18
CA ASP A 307 0.59 18.83 -26.84
C ASP A 307 -0.50 17.92 -26.22
N LEU A 308 -0.06 17.03 -25.31
CA LEU A 308 -0.89 15.97 -24.77
C LEU A 308 -1.93 16.54 -23.81
N SER A 309 -3.20 16.21 -24.05
CA SER A 309 -4.29 16.38 -23.09
C SER A 309 -4.82 15.00 -22.70
N PHE A 310 -4.84 14.70 -21.41
CA PHE A 310 -5.24 13.39 -20.88
C PHE A 310 -6.40 13.50 -19.88
N GLY A 311 -7.19 12.45 -19.81
CA GLY A 311 -8.37 12.35 -18.96
C GLY A 311 -9.31 11.26 -19.46
N ARG A 312 -10.49 11.14 -18.88
CA ARG A 312 -11.54 10.21 -19.35
C ARG A 312 -12.73 10.96 -19.94
N ALA A 313 -13.59 11.55 -19.10
CA ALA A 313 -14.74 12.34 -19.53
C ALA A 313 -14.40 13.84 -19.66
N PHE A 314 -13.40 14.30 -18.93
CA PHE A 314 -12.88 15.67 -18.93
C PHE A 314 -11.35 15.63 -18.81
N ALA A 315 -10.71 16.72 -19.22
CA ALA A 315 -9.26 16.85 -19.12
C ALA A 315 -8.82 16.97 -17.66
N LEU A 316 -7.83 16.15 -17.27
CA LEU A 316 -7.13 16.23 -15.99
C LEU A 316 -5.82 17.01 -16.14
N GLY A 317 -5.23 17.03 -17.32
CA GLY A 317 -4.10 17.85 -17.69
C GLY A 317 -4.09 18.12 -19.19
N GLU A 318 -3.61 19.30 -19.58
CA GLU A 318 -3.61 19.79 -20.96
C GLU A 318 -2.23 20.33 -21.34
N HIS A 319 -1.94 20.32 -22.63
CA HIS A 319 -0.71 20.88 -23.22
C HIS A 319 0.58 20.31 -22.65
N ILE A 320 0.58 19.03 -22.25
CA ILE A 320 1.73 18.38 -21.61
C ILE A 320 2.74 17.97 -22.68
N ASN A 321 3.95 18.45 -22.49
CA ASN A 321 5.08 18.16 -23.34
C ASN A 321 6.24 17.67 -22.46
N VAL A 322 6.52 16.38 -22.49
CA VAL A 322 7.54 15.73 -21.67
C VAL A 322 8.29 14.69 -22.50
N ALA A 323 9.57 14.49 -22.19
CA ALA A 323 10.40 13.46 -22.81
C ALA A 323 10.99 12.54 -21.73
N PHE A 324 11.12 11.26 -22.05
CA PHE A 324 11.70 10.21 -21.22
C PHE A 324 12.89 9.58 -21.93
N HIS A 325 13.95 9.25 -21.18
CA HIS A 325 15.25 8.92 -21.75
C HIS A 325 15.72 7.52 -21.36
N VAL A 326 16.55 6.92 -22.22
CA VAL A 326 17.22 5.65 -21.97
C VAL A 326 17.98 5.69 -20.63
N GLY A 327 17.79 4.66 -19.80
CA GLY A 327 18.50 4.54 -18.54
C GLY A 327 18.18 5.62 -17.52
N GLU A 328 17.00 6.23 -17.61
CA GLU A 328 16.47 7.23 -16.66
C GLU A 328 15.29 6.64 -15.89
N VAL A 329 15.20 6.96 -14.61
CA VAL A 329 13.99 6.78 -13.81
C VAL A 329 13.29 8.12 -13.67
N THR A 330 12.01 8.20 -14.03
CA THR A 330 11.19 9.40 -13.87
C THR A 330 10.03 9.09 -12.91
N ALA A 331 9.90 9.87 -11.85
CA ALA A 331 8.80 9.79 -10.89
C ALA A 331 7.71 10.82 -11.21
N LEU A 332 6.49 10.36 -11.43
CA LEU A 332 5.28 11.18 -11.54
C LEU A 332 4.69 11.33 -10.14
N THR A 333 4.79 12.52 -9.56
CA THR A 333 4.31 12.85 -8.20
C THR A 333 3.13 13.81 -8.26
N GLY A 334 2.46 14.05 -7.14
CA GLY A 334 1.32 14.97 -7.03
C GLY A 334 0.21 14.40 -6.14
N ARG A 335 -0.80 15.21 -5.80
CA ARG A 335 -1.92 14.82 -4.93
C ARG A 335 -2.72 13.64 -5.50
N ASN A 336 -3.45 12.92 -4.63
CA ASN A 336 -4.36 11.89 -5.07
C ASN A 336 -5.51 12.52 -5.89
N GLY A 337 -5.93 11.82 -6.96
CA GLY A 337 -7.01 12.29 -7.84
C GLY A 337 -6.58 13.25 -8.95
N VAL A 338 -5.33 13.79 -8.97
CA VAL A 338 -4.90 14.70 -10.04
C VAL A 338 -4.68 14.01 -11.40
N GLY A 339 -4.80 12.67 -11.46
CA GLY A 339 -4.71 11.93 -12.72
C GLY A 339 -3.35 11.27 -13.01
N LYS A 340 -2.46 11.08 -12.03
CA LYS A 340 -1.17 10.41 -12.23
C LYS A 340 -1.29 9.05 -12.92
N SER A 341 -2.14 8.16 -12.39
CA SER A 341 -2.38 6.84 -13.00
C SER A 341 -3.03 6.95 -14.38
N THR A 342 -3.89 7.96 -14.60
CA THR A 342 -4.47 8.24 -15.90
C THR A 342 -3.40 8.65 -16.91
N LEU A 343 -2.46 9.52 -16.51
CA LEU A 343 -1.32 9.90 -17.34
C LEU A 343 -0.42 8.68 -17.61
N ALA A 344 -0.11 7.86 -16.59
CA ALA A 344 0.68 6.64 -16.74
C ALA A 344 0.05 5.66 -17.76
N LEU A 345 -1.27 5.41 -17.66
CA LEU A 345 -2.01 4.60 -18.64
C LEU A 345 -1.96 5.20 -20.05
N THR A 346 -2.03 6.53 -20.16
CA THR A 346 -1.94 7.23 -21.45
C THR A 346 -0.53 7.09 -22.04
N LEU A 347 0.53 7.28 -21.24
CA LEU A 347 1.92 7.08 -21.66
C LEU A 347 2.20 5.63 -22.07
N ALA A 348 1.58 4.66 -21.36
CA ALA A 348 1.67 3.24 -21.70
C ALA A 348 0.90 2.84 -22.98
N GLY A 349 0.14 3.77 -23.60
CA GLY A 349 -0.66 3.48 -24.78
C GLY A 349 -1.95 2.71 -24.50
N LEU A 350 -2.35 2.61 -23.23
CA LEU A 350 -3.55 1.86 -22.79
C LEU A 350 -4.80 2.73 -22.69
N LEU A 351 -4.66 4.03 -22.48
CA LEU A 351 -5.76 4.98 -22.41
C LEU A 351 -5.56 6.08 -23.47
N LYS A 352 -6.49 6.18 -24.41
CA LYS A 352 -6.40 7.17 -25.50
C LYS A 352 -6.42 8.60 -24.95
N PRO A 353 -5.53 9.49 -25.42
CA PRO A 353 -5.55 10.90 -25.04
C PRO A 353 -6.80 11.61 -25.56
N LEU A 354 -7.19 12.68 -24.90
CA LEU A 354 -8.26 13.57 -25.34
C LEU A 354 -7.80 14.44 -26.50
N ALA A 355 -6.54 14.91 -26.48
CA ALA A 355 -5.88 15.64 -27.56
C ALA A 355 -4.38 15.39 -27.55
N GLY A 356 -3.67 15.77 -28.61
CA GLY A 356 -2.24 15.61 -28.73
C GLY A 356 -1.82 14.16 -29.01
N ARG A 357 -0.56 13.84 -28.75
CA ARG A 357 0.04 12.53 -29.10
C ARG A 357 1.04 12.05 -28.07
N VAL A 358 1.12 10.73 -27.92
CA VAL A 358 2.26 10.04 -27.26
C VAL A 358 3.09 9.39 -28.37
N CYS A 359 4.34 9.76 -28.45
CA CYS A 359 5.26 9.38 -29.52
C CYS A 359 6.48 8.65 -28.97
N VAL A 360 7.04 7.76 -29.78
CA VAL A 360 8.31 7.09 -29.49
C VAL A 360 9.40 7.52 -30.45
N ALA A 361 10.65 7.28 -30.06
CA ALA A 361 11.80 7.46 -30.96
C ALA A 361 11.70 6.57 -32.20
N ASP A 362 12.26 7.03 -33.33
CA ASP A 362 12.19 6.32 -34.64
C ASP A 362 12.68 4.87 -34.52
N ALA A 363 13.72 4.61 -33.73
CA ALA A 363 14.24 3.26 -33.50
C ALA A 363 13.25 2.29 -32.81
N MET A 364 12.20 2.80 -32.18
CA MET A 364 11.16 2.00 -31.54
C MET A 364 9.91 1.84 -32.39
N VAL A 365 9.81 2.57 -33.51
CA VAL A 365 8.62 2.53 -34.38
C VAL A 365 8.54 1.16 -35.07
N PRO A 366 7.41 0.43 -34.97
CA PRO A 366 7.26 -0.81 -35.73
C PRO A 366 7.21 -0.55 -37.24
N GLU A 367 7.60 -1.54 -38.03
CA GLU A 367 7.53 -1.44 -39.47
C GLU A 367 6.14 -1.02 -39.95
N ARG A 368 6.07 -0.05 -40.89
CA ARG A 368 4.86 0.47 -41.50
C ARG A 368 3.90 1.14 -40.50
N ARG A 369 4.41 1.62 -39.36
CA ARG A 369 3.64 2.41 -38.37
C ARG A 369 4.19 3.83 -38.30
N GLU A 370 3.37 4.71 -37.72
CA GLU A 370 3.78 6.05 -37.31
C GLU A 370 4.36 5.99 -35.88
N ASN A 371 5.03 7.05 -35.47
CA ASN A 371 5.63 7.13 -34.13
C ASN A 371 4.57 7.34 -33.00
N ASN A 372 3.31 7.63 -33.34
CA ASN A 372 2.22 7.76 -32.40
C ASN A 372 1.74 6.37 -31.92
N VAL A 373 1.89 6.06 -30.64
CA VAL A 373 1.57 4.74 -30.06
C VAL A 373 0.09 4.34 -30.22
N PHE A 374 -0.82 5.30 -30.35
CA PHE A 374 -2.25 5.04 -30.52
C PHE A 374 -2.67 4.62 -31.93
N THR A 375 -1.75 4.65 -32.88
CA THR A 375 -1.96 4.07 -34.23
C THR A 375 -1.56 2.58 -34.26
N TRP A 376 -1.00 2.04 -33.19
CA TRP A 376 -0.46 0.70 -33.08
C TRP A 376 -1.51 -0.32 -32.66
N LYS A 377 -1.27 -1.59 -32.99
CA LYS A 377 -2.00 -2.71 -32.40
C LYS A 377 -1.37 -3.09 -31.07
N SER A 378 -2.12 -3.76 -30.21
CA SER A 378 -1.61 -4.21 -28.88
C SER A 378 -0.32 -5.03 -28.99
N GLY A 379 -0.17 -5.88 -30.05
CA GLY A 379 1.07 -6.63 -30.29
C GLY A 379 2.27 -5.75 -30.64
N ASP A 380 2.06 -4.55 -31.20
CA ASP A 380 3.13 -3.61 -31.52
C ASP A 380 3.73 -2.95 -30.28
N LEU A 381 2.98 -2.91 -29.16
CA LEU A 381 3.45 -2.41 -27.86
C LEU A 381 4.39 -3.41 -27.16
N LEU A 382 4.20 -4.71 -27.38
CA LEU A 382 5.02 -5.77 -26.76
C LEU A 382 6.52 -5.56 -27.04
N GLY A 383 7.34 -5.70 -26.01
CA GLY A 383 8.79 -5.46 -26.08
C GLY A 383 9.19 -3.98 -26.24
N ARG A 384 8.22 -3.06 -26.31
CA ARG A 384 8.47 -1.61 -26.43
C ARG A 384 8.04 -0.86 -25.20
N ILE A 385 6.78 -1.02 -24.80
CA ILE A 385 6.19 -0.34 -23.64
C ILE A 385 5.49 -1.40 -22.79
N GLY A 386 5.89 -1.51 -21.53
CA GLY A 386 5.26 -2.36 -20.51
C GLY A 386 4.60 -1.53 -19.44
N MET A 387 3.51 -2.05 -18.85
CA MET A 387 2.81 -1.42 -17.73
C MET A 387 2.67 -2.39 -16.57
N VAL A 388 3.08 -1.99 -15.38
CA VAL A 388 2.81 -2.67 -14.11
C VAL A 388 1.74 -1.90 -13.36
N PHE A 389 0.61 -2.54 -13.11
CA PHE A 389 -0.53 -1.92 -12.44
C PHE A 389 -0.33 -1.85 -10.92
N GLN A 390 -1.02 -0.91 -10.29
CA GLN A 390 -1.05 -0.78 -8.82
C GLN A 390 -1.55 -2.06 -8.15
N GLU A 391 -2.60 -2.69 -8.69
CA GLU A 391 -3.08 -3.98 -8.22
C GLU A 391 -2.58 -5.09 -9.14
N PRO A 392 -1.66 -5.96 -8.68
CA PRO A 392 -1.07 -7.01 -9.50
C PRO A 392 -2.08 -7.98 -10.11
N GLU A 393 -3.18 -8.24 -9.38
CA GLU A 393 -4.22 -9.19 -9.80
C GLU A 393 -4.93 -8.78 -11.07
N HIS A 394 -5.03 -7.48 -11.35
CA HIS A 394 -5.63 -6.97 -12.60
C HIS A 394 -4.81 -7.33 -13.84
N GLN A 395 -3.58 -7.81 -13.66
CA GLN A 395 -2.67 -8.16 -14.74
C GLN A 395 -2.67 -9.66 -15.04
N PHE A 396 -3.09 -10.51 -14.07
CA PHE A 396 -2.99 -11.96 -14.19
C PHE A 396 -4.07 -12.55 -15.07
N VAL A 397 -3.64 -13.34 -16.07
CA VAL A 397 -4.51 -13.92 -17.09
C VAL A 397 -4.39 -15.44 -17.20
N THR A 398 -3.48 -16.07 -16.43
CA THR A 398 -3.24 -17.52 -16.47
C THR A 398 -3.47 -18.18 -15.12
N SER A 399 -3.49 -19.51 -15.12
CA SER A 399 -3.70 -20.32 -13.91
C SER A 399 -2.41 -20.77 -13.23
N SER A 400 -1.23 -20.47 -13.78
CA SER A 400 0.06 -20.76 -13.17
C SER A 400 1.04 -19.61 -13.27
N VAL A 401 1.86 -19.44 -12.24
CA VAL A 401 2.90 -18.41 -12.16
C VAL A 401 3.87 -18.47 -13.34
N ARG A 402 4.26 -19.68 -13.73
CA ARG A 402 5.18 -19.88 -14.88
C ARG A 402 4.54 -19.47 -16.21
N ASP A 403 3.28 -19.85 -16.42
CA ASP A 403 2.55 -19.46 -17.62
C ASP A 403 2.34 -17.97 -17.68
N GLU A 404 2.07 -17.33 -16.53
CA GLU A 404 1.89 -15.87 -16.44
C GLU A 404 3.12 -15.11 -16.96
N VAL A 405 4.31 -15.50 -16.54
CA VAL A 405 5.57 -14.91 -17.03
C VAL A 405 5.82 -15.24 -18.51
N ALA A 406 5.39 -16.41 -18.97
CA ALA A 406 5.58 -16.84 -20.36
C ALA A 406 4.63 -16.17 -21.37
N VAL A 407 3.56 -15.49 -20.92
CA VAL A 407 2.56 -14.84 -21.82
C VAL A 407 3.22 -13.84 -22.77
N GLY A 408 4.04 -12.93 -22.24
CA GLY A 408 4.72 -11.90 -23.03
C GLY A 408 5.60 -12.49 -24.14
N PRO A 409 6.59 -13.33 -23.82
CA PRO A 409 7.45 -14.00 -24.80
C PRO A 409 6.69 -14.80 -25.86
N ARG A 410 5.65 -15.55 -25.46
CA ARG A 410 4.80 -16.30 -26.40
C ARG A 410 4.05 -15.38 -27.35
N SER A 411 3.52 -14.29 -26.85
CA SER A 411 2.82 -13.29 -27.66
C SER A 411 3.76 -12.54 -28.63
N MET A 412 5.07 -12.55 -28.35
CA MET A 412 6.13 -12.07 -29.25
C MET A 412 6.58 -13.14 -30.28
N GLY A 413 5.93 -14.30 -30.33
CA GLY A 413 6.22 -15.37 -31.29
C GLY A 413 7.35 -16.32 -30.89
N ARG A 414 7.78 -16.31 -29.60
CA ARG A 414 8.71 -17.32 -29.08
C ARG A 414 8.04 -18.68 -29.01
N THR A 415 8.81 -19.74 -29.21
CA THR A 415 8.34 -21.10 -28.97
C THR A 415 8.02 -21.30 -27.50
N GLN A 416 7.25 -22.34 -27.19
CA GLN A 416 6.91 -22.64 -25.80
C GLN A 416 8.15 -22.93 -24.94
N GLU A 417 9.14 -23.62 -25.48
CA GLU A 417 10.38 -23.94 -24.79
C GLU A 417 11.19 -22.67 -24.50
N GLU A 418 11.35 -21.77 -25.49
CA GLU A 418 12.03 -20.49 -25.31
C GLU A 418 11.30 -19.62 -24.28
N ALA A 419 9.96 -19.53 -24.36
CA ALA A 419 9.17 -18.73 -23.42
C ALA A 419 9.28 -19.26 -21.98
N TYR A 420 9.29 -20.58 -21.80
CA TYR A 420 9.49 -21.17 -20.48
C TYR A 420 10.93 -21.00 -19.97
N ALA A 421 11.94 -21.04 -20.82
CA ALA A 421 13.31 -20.76 -20.42
C ALA A 421 13.46 -19.30 -19.93
N ILE A 422 12.82 -18.35 -20.62
CA ILE A 422 12.76 -16.94 -20.18
C ILE A 422 12.01 -16.83 -18.85
N ALA A 423 10.85 -17.50 -18.73
CA ALA A 423 10.04 -17.48 -17.53
C ALA A 423 10.79 -18.04 -16.31
N ASP A 424 11.44 -19.20 -16.46
CA ASP A 424 12.22 -19.82 -15.38
C ASP A 424 13.39 -18.92 -14.94
N GLY A 425 14.10 -18.31 -15.90
CA GLY A 425 15.15 -17.34 -15.59
C GLY A 425 14.62 -16.09 -14.85
N MET A 426 13.44 -15.61 -15.22
CA MET A 426 12.84 -14.46 -14.57
C MET A 426 12.31 -14.83 -13.17
N LEU A 427 11.68 -16.00 -13.02
CA LEU A 427 11.25 -16.50 -11.70
C LEU A 427 12.44 -16.67 -10.76
N GLY A 428 13.60 -17.15 -11.27
CA GLY A 428 14.84 -17.20 -10.49
C GLY A 428 15.30 -15.84 -9.98
N ARG A 429 15.27 -14.82 -10.83
CA ARG A 429 15.61 -13.43 -10.44
C ARG A 429 14.68 -12.85 -9.39
N MET A 430 13.40 -13.28 -9.35
CA MET A 430 12.36 -12.80 -8.45
C MET A 430 12.14 -13.68 -7.22
N HIS A 431 12.93 -14.73 -7.03
CA HIS A 431 12.78 -15.72 -5.95
C HIS A 431 11.36 -16.33 -5.90
N LEU A 432 10.81 -16.64 -7.09
CA LEU A 432 9.46 -17.22 -7.26
C LEU A 432 9.49 -18.65 -7.83
N GLU A 433 10.65 -19.30 -7.98
CA GLU A 433 10.81 -20.61 -8.62
C GLU A 433 9.93 -21.69 -7.94
N ARG A 434 9.88 -21.66 -6.61
CA ARG A 434 9.08 -22.62 -5.83
C ARG A 434 7.59 -22.53 -6.12
N PHE A 435 7.13 -21.40 -6.63
CA PHE A 435 5.72 -21.14 -6.94
C PHE A 435 5.37 -21.33 -8.42
N ALA A 436 6.29 -21.80 -9.27
CA ALA A 436 6.11 -21.89 -10.71
C ALA A 436 4.79 -22.56 -11.14
N LYS A 437 4.33 -23.55 -10.36
CA LYS A 437 3.06 -24.29 -10.60
C LYS A 437 1.87 -23.76 -9.80
N ALA A 438 2.08 -22.79 -8.90
CA ALA A 438 1.02 -22.24 -8.08
C ALA A 438 0.09 -21.34 -8.91
N ASN A 439 -1.14 -21.17 -8.44
CA ASN A 439 -2.05 -20.18 -9.02
C ASN A 439 -1.59 -18.76 -8.59
N PRO A 440 -1.44 -17.80 -9.52
CA PRO A 440 -1.03 -16.43 -9.22
C PRO A 440 -1.83 -15.75 -8.09
N PHE A 441 -3.12 -16.01 -8.03
CA PHE A 441 -4.03 -15.42 -7.03
C PHE A 441 -3.82 -15.96 -5.60
N THR A 442 -3.12 -17.09 -5.44
CA THR A 442 -2.83 -17.67 -4.11
C THR A 442 -1.53 -17.15 -3.48
N LEU A 443 -0.77 -16.35 -4.20
CA LEU A 443 0.47 -15.74 -3.72
C LEU A 443 0.18 -14.65 -2.67
N SER A 444 1.16 -14.37 -1.80
CA SER A 444 1.12 -13.20 -0.93
C SER A 444 1.22 -11.89 -1.74
N GLY A 445 0.83 -10.76 -1.15
CA GLY A 445 0.86 -9.45 -1.83
C GLY A 445 2.23 -9.11 -2.44
N GLY A 446 3.31 -9.30 -1.69
CA GLY A 446 4.68 -9.08 -2.19
C GLY A 446 5.07 -10.05 -3.31
N GLU A 447 4.67 -11.33 -3.23
CA GLU A 447 4.90 -12.32 -4.30
C GLU A 447 4.10 -11.98 -5.56
N LYS A 448 2.84 -11.56 -5.43
CA LYS A 448 2.02 -11.06 -6.55
C LYS A 448 2.66 -9.86 -7.23
N ARG A 449 3.19 -8.90 -6.45
CA ARG A 449 3.88 -7.72 -6.98
C ARG A 449 5.13 -8.13 -7.77
N ARG A 450 5.98 -9.01 -7.23
CA ARG A 450 7.15 -9.53 -7.94
C ARG A 450 6.75 -10.27 -9.21
N LEU A 451 5.69 -11.07 -9.18
CA LEU A 451 5.17 -11.77 -10.37
C LEU A 451 4.69 -10.79 -11.45
N SER A 452 3.94 -9.75 -11.07
CA SER A 452 3.47 -8.71 -11.98
C SER A 452 4.62 -8.02 -12.71
N VAL A 453 5.69 -7.69 -11.98
CA VAL A 453 6.90 -7.12 -12.59
C VAL A 453 7.63 -8.14 -13.46
N ALA A 454 7.77 -9.40 -13.00
CA ALA A 454 8.40 -10.48 -13.76
C ALA A 454 7.73 -10.70 -15.12
N SER A 455 6.39 -10.70 -15.16
CA SER A 455 5.61 -10.89 -16.40
C SER A 455 5.90 -9.78 -17.42
N MET A 456 6.01 -8.52 -16.96
CA MET A 456 6.33 -7.41 -17.86
C MET A 456 7.78 -7.43 -18.33
N LEU A 457 8.72 -7.71 -17.44
CA LEU A 457 10.14 -7.76 -17.77
C LEU A 457 10.51 -8.93 -18.70
N ALA A 458 9.74 -10.02 -18.67
CA ALA A 458 9.93 -11.15 -19.59
C ALA A 458 9.80 -10.74 -21.07
N ALA A 459 9.06 -9.66 -21.36
CA ALA A 459 8.97 -9.08 -22.71
C ALA A 459 10.10 -8.08 -23.02
N ALA A 460 11.01 -7.78 -22.07
CA ALA A 460 12.13 -6.84 -22.18
C ALA A 460 11.73 -5.46 -22.77
N PRO A 461 10.78 -4.72 -22.16
CA PRO A 461 10.31 -3.47 -22.71
C PRO A 461 11.39 -2.38 -22.65
N LYS A 462 11.41 -1.48 -23.63
CA LYS A 462 12.30 -0.30 -23.66
C LYS A 462 11.81 0.83 -22.78
N VAL A 463 10.50 0.89 -22.53
CA VAL A 463 9.87 1.80 -21.58
C VAL A 463 9.04 0.95 -20.61
N LEU A 464 9.30 1.07 -19.32
CA LEU A 464 8.53 0.42 -18.26
C LEU A 464 7.79 1.49 -17.48
N VAL A 465 6.45 1.43 -17.52
CA VAL A 465 5.58 2.29 -16.72
C VAL A 465 5.11 1.49 -15.49
N MET A 466 5.20 2.07 -14.31
CA MET A 466 4.81 1.42 -13.05
C MET A 466 3.89 2.33 -12.24
N ASP A 467 2.81 1.79 -11.74
CA ASP A 467 1.88 2.53 -10.88
C ASP A 467 2.04 2.03 -9.44
N GLU A 468 2.54 2.91 -8.55
CA GLU A 468 2.82 2.66 -7.13
C GLU A 468 3.58 1.34 -6.87
N PRO A 469 4.83 1.19 -7.38
CA PRO A 469 5.53 -0.10 -7.36
C PRO A 469 5.91 -0.61 -5.98
N THR A 470 6.10 0.27 -5.00
CA THR A 470 6.54 -0.08 -3.61
C THR A 470 5.42 0.00 -2.59
N PHE A 471 4.21 0.21 -3.05
CA PHE A 471 3.05 0.43 -2.23
C PHE A 471 2.74 -0.76 -1.27
N GLY A 472 2.55 -0.48 0.03
CA GLY A 472 2.20 -1.48 1.04
C GLY A 472 3.28 -2.55 1.27
N GLN A 473 4.55 -2.25 1.00
CA GLN A 473 5.65 -3.21 1.11
C GLN A 473 6.41 -3.05 2.43
N ASP A 474 6.82 -4.18 3.01
CA ASP A 474 7.85 -4.18 4.04
C ASP A 474 9.21 -3.77 3.45
N TYR A 475 10.16 -3.41 4.30
CA TYR A 475 11.48 -2.92 3.86
C TYR A 475 12.23 -3.92 2.97
N ALA A 476 12.14 -5.22 3.26
CA ALA A 476 12.84 -6.23 2.45
C ALA A 476 12.30 -6.26 1.02
N THR A 477 10.97 -6.32 0.87
CA THR A 477 10.30 -6.33 -0.44
C THR A 477 10.49 -4.99 -1.16
N TRP A 478 10.45 -3.88 -0.43
CA TRP A 478 10.74 -2.55 -0.95
C TRP A 478 12.17 -2.47 -1.53
N ASN A 479 13.17 -2.94 -0.78
CA ASN A 479 14.57 -2.93 -1.21
C ASN A 479 14.82 -3.84 -2.42
N GLU A 480 14.16 -5.00 -2.49
CA GLU A 480 14.17 -5.85 -3.68
C GLU A 480 13.61 -5.11 -4.90
N MET A 481 12.51 -4.37 -4.74
CA MET A 481 11.89 -3.58 -5.82
C MET A 481 12.82 -2.45 -6.28
N VAL A 482 13.47 -1.73 -5.34
CA VAL A 482 14.46 -0.68 -5.68
C VAL A 482 15.59 -1.26 -6.52
N ARG A 483 16.17 -2.40 -6.09
CA ARG A 483 17.25 -3.07 -6.85
C ARG A 483 16.79 -3.49 -8.24
N LEU A 484 15.57 -3.99 -8.34
CA LEU A 484 14.99 -4.40 -9.62
C LEU A 484 14.80 -3.22 -10.57
N ILE A 485 14.22 -2.11 -10.10
CA ILE A 485 14.05 -0.90 -10.89
C ILE A 485 15.42 -0.35 -11.34
N ALA A 486 16.40 -0.32 -10.43
CA ALA A 486 17.75 0.10 -10.74
C ALA A 486 18.39 -0.78 -11.83
N MET A 487 18.23 -2.10 -11.73
CA MET A 487 18.72 -3.04 -12.74
C MET A 487 18.10 -2.80 -14.12
N VAL A 488 16.78 -2.63 -14.20
CA VAL A 488 16.04 -2.37 -15.45
C VAL A 488 16.49 -1.05 -16.08
N ARG A 489 16.67 0.00 -15.28
CA ARG A 489 17.26 1.27 -15.72
C ARG A 489 18.66 1.05 -16.27
N ASP A 490 19.50 0.29 -15.57
CA ASP A 490 20.91 0.07 -15.90
C ASP A 490 21.08 -0.81 -17.15
N GLU A 491 20.12 -1.67 -17.45
CA GLU A 491 20.00 -2.40 -18.71
C GLU A 491 19.55 -1.50 -19.88
N GLY A 492 19.26 -0.22 -19.64
CA GLY A 492 18.97 0.80 -20.65
C GLY A 492 17.49 1.04 -20.91
N SER A 493 16.58 0.51 -20.11
CA SER A 493 15.17 0.87 -20.22
C SER A 493 14.90 2.23 -19.54
N ALA A 494 13.95 3.00 -20.10
CA ALA A 494 13.38 4.14 -19.40
C ALA A 494 12.33 3.62 -18.41
N VAL A 495 12.40 4.05 -17.17
CA VAL A 495 11.40 3.71 -16.15
C VAL A 495 10.59 4.95 -15.80
N ILE A 496 9.27 4.85 -15.92
CA ILE A 496 8.32 5.90 -15.52
C ILE A 496 7.49 5.33 -14.37
N MET A 497 7.55 5.94 -13.20
CA MET A 497 6.79 5.44 -12.04
C MET A 497 5.89 6.52 -11.47
N VAL A 498 4.65 6.19 -11.19
CA VAL A 498 3.79 6.96 -10.31
C VAL A 498 4.14 6.56 -8.89
N THR A 499 4.46 7.50 -8.03
CA THR A 499 4.75 7.19 -6.63
C THR A 499 4.60 8.38 -5.71
N HIS A 500 4.29 8.08 -4.44
CA HIS A 500 4.34 9.00 -3.29
C HIS A 500 5.54 8.71 -2.37
N ASP A 501 6.35 7.72 -2.72
CA ASP A 501 7.47 7.25 -1.92
C ASP A 501 8.73 8.09 -2.19
N ASP A 502 8.97 9.08 -1.35
CA ASP A 502 10.17 9.94 -1.42
C ASP A 502 11.47 9.14 -1.21
N ALA A 503 11.42 8.05 -0.44
CA ALA A 503 12.56 7.19 -0.21
C ALA A 503 12.96 6.45 -1.50
N LEU A 504 11.97 5.95 -2.26
CA LEU A 504 12.17 5.33 -3.58
C LEU A 504 12.76 6.32 -4.57
N VAL A 505 12.21 7.55 -4.63
CA VAL A 505 12.69 8.62 -5.50
C VAL A 505 14.16 8.93 -5.23
N LYS A 506 14.54 9.07 -3.95
CA LYS A 506 15.93 9.32 -3.54
C LYS A 506 16.86 8.15 -3.84
N ALA A 507 16.45 6.91 -3.48
CA ALA A 507 17.27 5.72 -3.67
C ALA A 507 17.62 5.47 -5.15
N LEU A 508 16.72 5.83 -6.06
CA LEU A 508 16.90 5.65 -7.51
C LEU A 508 17.50 6.87 -8.21
N GLY A 509 17.62 8.00 -7.54
CA GLY A 509 17.99 9.27 -8.16
C GLY A 509 17.00 9.66 -9.27
N ALA A 510 15.71 9.47 -9.04
CA ALA A 510 14.71 9.67 -10.05
C ALA A 510 14.49 11.15 -10.36
N ARG A 511 14.29 11.47 -11.65
CA ARG A 511 13.80 12.78 -12.07
C ARG A 511 12.34 12.93 -11.64
N VAL A 512 12.00 14.00 -10.94
CA VAL A 512 10.64 14.25 -10.47
C VAL A 512 9.88 15.13 -11.46
N ILE A 513 8.67 14.69 -11.82
CA ILE A 513 7.68 15.47 -12.55
C ILE A 513 6.44 15.58 -11.67
N ASN A 514 6.11 16.80 -11.25
CA ASN A 514 4.91 17.04 -10.48
C ASN A 514 3.70 17.22 -11.41
N VAL A 515 2.72 16.34 -11.26
CA VAL A 515 1.43 16.43 -11.96
C VAL A 515 0.52 17.30 -11.11
N SER A 516 0.34 18.57 -11.49
CA SER A 516 -0.57 19.51 -10.85
C SER A 516 -1.94 19.52 -11.51
N GLU A 517 -2.98 19.91 -10.76
CA GLU A 517 -4.28 20.22 -11.36
C GLU A 517 -4.10 21.33 -12.40
N GLY A 518 -4.57 21.12 -13.62
CA GLY A 518 -4.72 22.22 -14.58
C GLY A 518 -5.62 23.28 -13.96
N GLU A 519 -5.24 24.55 -14.08
CA GLU A 519 -6.12 25.66 -13.68
C GLU A 519 -7.48 25.45 -14.37
N ARG A 520 -8.54 25.23 -13.54
CA ARG A 520 -9.92 25.11 -14.01
C ARG A 520 -10.51 26.47 -14.26
#